data_bcf4eaabf1b3b9ef197382d62f29bb1b
#
_entry.id   bcf4eaabf1b3b9ef197382d62f29bb1b
#
_cell.length_a   1.000
_cell.length_b   1.000
_cell.length_c   1.000
_cell.angle_alpha   90.00
_cell.angle_beta   90.00
_cell.angle_gamma   90.00
#
_symmetry.space_group_name_H-M   'P 1'
#
loop_
_entity.id
_entity.type
_entity.pdbx_description
1 polymer ?
#
loop_
_entity_poly.entity_id
_entity_poly.type
_entity_poly.pdbx_seq_one_letter_code
_entity_poly.pdbx_strand_id
1 'polypeptide(L)'
;MNRRKFGQLVAATALEGTLLRAGAQTAAPSPSKPRYSCEIFTLKLDSFDRCIEVVAEAGYQGVELIGYFQKWRPEEQRRLMAKMRSLGLMIDMLSGLQASFAIPGQTEEFVKRVTAHCHVAKGLECPQINIKSGKRLEGVDPKAQLAAAVDNLKRAGDVAAENGINIVIEPIDLLESPTIFLTSVQEGFEIVRAVNRPNVKVLYDFYHEQRAGGNLIEKLEKNFEWVGLVHIADVPGRHEPGTGEIDYRNIYRALGRLHYNRFIGMEYFPTADPVASLRKSRIEAQQAMAEGRRAG
;
A
#
# COMPACT_ATOMS: atom_id res chain seq x y z
N MET A 1 -76.98 14.33 29.94
CA MET A 1 -77.47 13.31 30.90
C MET A 1 -76.29 12.40 31.26
N ASN A 2 -75.78 12.62 32.49
CA ASN A 2 -75.82 11.71 33.62
C ASN A 2 -75.18 10.33 33.36
N ARG A 3 -74.34 9.82 34.12
CA ARG A 3 -73.87 9.84 35.51
C ARG A 3 -72.86 8.72 35.64
N ARG A 4 -71.70 8.96 36.28
CA ARG A 4 -71.30 8.36 37.59
C ARG A 4 -71.29 6.82 37.63
N LYS A 5 -70.38 6.13 38.16
CA LYS A 5 -69.43 6.23 39.26
C LYS A 5 -68.76 4.87 39.47
N PHE A 6 -67.62 4.88 40.08
CA PHE A 6 -67.05 3.99 41.08
C PHE A 6 -66.48 2.61 40.73
N GLY A 7 -65.24 2.48 41.16
CA GLY A 7 -64.63 1.20 41.50
C GLY A 7 -63.11 1.35 41.66
N GLN A 8 -62.66 1.85 42.82
CA GLN A 8 -61.26 1.69 43.25
C GLN A 8 -61.05 0.22 43.58
N LEU A 9 -59.88 -0.30 43.19
CA LEU A 9 -59.09 -1.15 44.08
C LEU A 9 -57.58 -1.11 43.70
N VAL A 10 -56.83 -0.98 44.74
CA VAL A 10 -55.43 -0.88 44.96
C VAL A 10 -54.69 -2.17 44.52
N ALA A 11 -53.50 -2.10 43.91
CA ALA A 11 -52.36 -2.79 44.45
C ALA A 11 -51.10 -2.58 43.62
N ALA A 12 -50.09 -2.04 44.25
CA ALA A 12 -48.67 -2.42 44.31
C ALA A 12 -47.80 -2.25 43.06
N THR A 13 -47.07 -1.19 43.09
CA THR A 13 -45.55 -1.06 42.93
C THR A 13 -44.80 -2.15 42.18
N ALA A 14 -44.28 -1.80 41.04
CA ALA A 14 -42.92 -2.16 40.62
C ALA A 14 -42.34 -0.98 39.87
N LEU A 15 -41.49 -0.22 40.53
CA LEU A 15 -40.54 0.73 39.91
C LEU A 15 -39.43 -0.11 39.28
N GLU A 16 -39.54 -0.43 38.02
CA GLU A 16 -38.37 -0.82 37.25
C GLU A 16 -37.73 0.42 36.65
N GLY A 17 -36.65 0.83 37.28
CA GLY A 17 -35.78 1.89 36.81
C GLY A 17 -35.12 1.49 35.49
N THR A 18 -35.59 2.08 34.40
CA THR A 18 -34.91 2.03 33.12
C THR A 18 -33.62 2.87 33.22
N LEU A 19 -32.54 2.21 33.62
CA LEU A 19 -31.20 2.76 33.48
C LEU A 19 -30.93 2.96 31.99
N LEU A 20 -31.10 4.19 31.51
CA LEU A 20 -30.53 4.67 30.26
C LEU A 20 -29.03 4.48 30.37
N ARG A 21 -28.51 3.35 29.83
CA ARG A 21 -27.09 3.21 29.50
C ARG A 21 -26.82 4.25 28.41
N ALA A 22 -26.23 5.37 28.82
CA ALA A 22 -25.53 6.25 27.92
C ALA A 22 -24.44 5.38 27.26
N GLY A 23 -24.73 4.89 26.07
CA GLY A 23 -23.72 4.26 25.23
C GLY A 23 -22.60 5.28 25.00
N ALA A 24 -21.44 5.04 25.60
CA ALA A 24 -20.25 5.76 25.24
C ALA A 24 -20.08 5.55 23.73
N GLN A 25 -20.43 6.55 22.94
CA GLN A 25 -20.00 6.63 21.55
C GLN A 25 -18.49 6.66 21.59
N THR A 26 -17.86 5.50 21.34
CA THR A 26 -16.44 5.46 21.06
C THR A 26 -16.24 6.34 19.85
N ALA A 27 -15.61 7.49 20.06
CA ALA A 27 -15.23 8.39 18.96
C ALA A 27 -14.53 7.53 17.90
N ALA A 28 -14.98 7.63 16.66
CA ALA A 28 -14.32 6.97 15.55
C ALA A 28 -12.83 7.34 15.62
N PRO A 29 -11.91 6.38 15.51
CA PRO A 29 -10.49 6.68 15.59
C PRO A 29 -10.16 7.79 14.60
N SER A 30 -9.52 8.84 15.07
CA SER A 30 -9.05 9.93 14.21
C SER A 30 -8.34 9.31 13.00
N PRO A 31 -8.62 9.77 11.76
CA PRO A 31 -8.00 9.18 10.59
C PRO A 31 -6.49 9.20 10.76
N SER A 32 -5.88 8.03 10.74
CA SER A 32 -4.44 7.89 10.93
C SER A 32 -3.73 8.73 9.86
N LYS A 33 -2.68 9.44 10.25
CA LYS A 33 -1.85 10.19 9.30
C LYS A 33 -1.12 9.22 8.38
N PRO A 34 -0.82 9.60 7.12
CA PRO A 34 0.00 8.77 6.26
C PRO A 34 1.38 8.58 6.89
N ARG A 35 1.96 7.42 6.64
CA ARG A 35 3.34 7.08 6.98
C ARG A 35 4.19 7.17 5.72
N TYR A 36 5.49 7.31 5.90
CA TYR A 36 6.43 7.43 4.80
C TYR A 36 7.42 6.28 4.85
N SER A 37 7.67 5.67 3.70
CA SER A 37 8.67 4.63 3.49
C SER A 37 9.63 4.98 2.36
N CYS A 38 10.73 4.28 2.31
CA CYS A 38 11.72 4.42 1.25
C CYS A 38 12.10 3.03 0.73
N GLU A 39 12.07 2.87 -0.59
CA GLU A 39 12.67 1.72 -1.26
C GLU A 39 14.18 1.88 -1.23
N ILE A 40 14.83 1.14 -0.34
CA ILE A 40 16.22 1.44 0.07
C ILE A 40 17.29 1.20 -0.99
N PHE A 41 17.00 0.40 -2.04
CA PHE A 41 17.99 0.20 -3.10
C PHE A 41 18.29 1.49 -3.87
N THR A 42 17.36 2.44 -3.86
CA THR A 42 17.50 3.73 -4.56
C THR A 42 18.54 4.64 -3.92
N LEU A 43 18.85 4.40 -2.64
CA LEU A 43 19.84 5.20 -1.91
C LEU A 43 21.28 4.94 -2.37
N LYS A 44 21.54 3.78 -3.00
CA LYS A 44 22.88 3.38 -3.51
C LYS A 44 24.00 3.48 -2.46
N LEU A 45 23.68 3.15 -1.21
CA LEU A 45 24.62 3.14 -0.10
C LEU A 45 25.24 1.75 0.09
N ASP A 46 26.46 1.72 0.62
CA ASP A 46 27.30 0.51 0.71
C ASP A 46 26.78 -0.53 1.71
N SER A 47 25.94 -0.14 2.65
CA SER A 47 25.41 -1.08 3.65
C SER A 47 23.92 -0.86 3.96
N PHE A 48 23.24 -1.97 4.27
CA PHE A 48 21.87 -1.95 4.74
C PHE A 48 21.71 -1.12 6.03
N ASP A 49 22.66 -1.26 6.95
CA ASP A 49 22.67 -0.49 8.21
C ASP A 49 22.66 1.01 7.94
N ARG A 50 23.45 1.51 6.98
CA ARG A 50 23.46 2.92 6.62
C ARG A 50 22.18 3.36 5.91
N CYS A 51 21.60 2.50 5.08
CA CYS A 51 20.31 2.82 4.45
C CYS A 51 19.22 3.07 5.50
N ILE A 52 19.04 2.18 6.47
CA ILE A 52 18.01 2.35 7.50
C ILE A 52 18.27 3.53 8.44
N GLU A 53 19.53 3.87 8.71
CA GLU A 53 19.89 5.08 9.45
C GLU A 53 19.48 6.35 8.70
N VAL A 54 19.79 6.45 7.41
CA VAL A 54 19.39 7.58 6.54
C VAL A 54 17.87 7.75 6.53
N VAL A 55 17.12 6.65 6.37
CA VAL A 55 15.65 6.67 6.35
C VAL A 55 15.08 7.15 7.70
N ALA A 56 15.61 6.66 8.81
CA ALA A 56 15.21 7.09 10.16
C ALA A 56 15.55 8.56 10.41
N GLU A 57 16.75 9.01 10.04
CA GLU A 57 17.25 10.38 10.18
C GLU A 57 16.42 11.38 9.37
N ALA A 58 15.89 10.96 8.22
CA ALA A 58 14.94 11.73 7.42
C ALA A 58 13.53 11.80 8.05
N GLY A 59 13.25 11.02 9.11
CA GLY A 59 11.97 10.99 9.84
C GLY A 59 10.90 10.13 9.21
N TYR A 60 11.29 9.07 8.53
CA TYR A 60 10.42 8.05 7.96
C TYR A 60 10.07 6.96 8.97
N GLN A 61 9.05 6.14 8.67
CA GLN A 61 8.58 5.07 9.54
C GLN A 61 8.68 3.69 8.88
N GLY A 62 8.99 3.63 7.59
CA GLY A 62 9.05 2.39 6.83
C GLY A 62 10.23 2.30 5.88
N VAL A 63 10.60 1.07 5.58
CA VAL A 63 11.51 0.72 4.50
C VAL A 63 10.87 -0.34 3.62
N GLU A 64 11.16 -0.28 2.33
CA GLU A 64 10.74 -1.25 1.36
C GLU A 64 11.94 -2.04 0.87
N LEU A 65 11.78 -3.36 0.71
CA LEU A 65 12.89 -4.26 0.44
C LEU A 65 12.68 -5.08 -0.83
N ILE A 66 13.64 -5.02 -1.74
CA ILE A 66 13.69 -5.89 -2.93
C ILE A 66 14.78 -6.95 -2.73
N GLY A 67 14.40 -8.14 -2.31
CA GLY A 67 15.28 -9.30 -2.29
C GLY A 67 16.44 -9.31 -1.28
N TYR A 68 16.72 -8.23 -0.57
CA TYR A 68 17.80 -8.15 0.43
C TYR A 68 17.71 -9.24 1.48
N PHE A 69 16.51 -9.45 2.03
CA PHE A 69 16.20 -10.39 3.10
C PHE A 69 16.45 -11.86 2.72
N GLN A 70 16.47 -12.18 1.43
CA GLN A 70 16.70 -13.55 0.95
C GLN A 70 18.13 -14.07 1.25
N LYS A 71 19.06 -13.16 1.52
CA LYS A 71 20.46 -13.47 1.81
C LYS A 71 20.78 -13.41 3.31
N TRP A 72 19.84 -12.98 4.15
CA TRP A 72 20.09 -12.84 5.58
C TRP A 72 20.14 -14.19 6.27
N ARG A 73 21.19 -14.40 7.06
CA ARG A 73 21.23 -15.50 8.03
C ARG A 73 20.32 -15.17 9.22
N PRO A 74 19.83 -16.16 9.97
CA PRO A 74 18.93 -15.92 11.09
C PRO A 74 19.44 -14.93 12.15
N GLU A 75 20.74 -14.95 12.45
CA GLU A 75 21.34 -13.99 13.38
C GLU A 75 21.34 -12.57 12.85
N GLU A 76 21.67 -12.43 11.56
CA GLU A 76 21.67 -11.12 10.87
C GLU A 76 20.27 -10.57 10.78
N GLN A 77 19.27 -11.38 10.42
CA GLN A 77 17.88 -10.98 10.43
C GLN A 77 17.46 -10.44 11.80
N ARG A 78 17.74 -11.20 12.89
CA ARG A 78 17.40 -10.74 14.25
C ARG A 78 18.06 -9.42 14.59
N ARG A 79 19.36 -9.26 14.27
CA ARG A 79 20.10 -8.01 14.49
C ARG A 79 19.49 -6.83 13.75
N LEU A 80 19.21 -7.01 12.44
CA LEU A 80 18.66 -5.94 11.60
C LEU A 80 17.24 -5.55 12.02
N MET A 81 16.39 -6.53 12.34
CA MET A 81 15.05 -6.28 12.86
C MET A 81 15.09 -5.54 14.21
N ALA A 82 16.00 -5.91 15.10
CA ALA A 82 16.19 -5.20 16.36
C ALA A 82 16.65 -3.76 16.14
N LYS A 83 17.59 -3.53 15.21
CA LYS A 83 18.08 -2.19 14.86
C LYS A 83 16.95 -1.35 14.24
N MET A 84 16.19 -1.87 13.30
CA MET A 84 15.04 -1.15 12.71
C MET A 84 14.03 -0.73 13.79
N ARG A 85 13.67 -1.65 14.69
CA ARG A 85 12.79 -1.31 15.82
C ARG A 85 13.36 -0.21 16.71
N SER A 86 14.67 -0.22 17.01
CA SER A 86 15.31 0.83 17.80
C SER A 86 15.31 2.21 17.11
N LEU A 87 15.26 2.22 15.78
CA LEU A 87 15.14 3.41 14.95
C LEU A 87 13.69 3.83 14.68
N GLY A 88 12.70 3.10 15.20
CA GLY A 88 11.28 3.35 14.94
C GLY A 88 10.82 2.99 13.51
N LEU A 89 11.57 2.13 12.82
CA LEU A 89 11.28 1.67 11.47
C LEU A 89 10.62 0.30 11.45
N MET A 90 9.77 0.08 10.45
CA MET A 90 9.25 -1.24 10.08
C MET A 90 9.51 -1.52 8.60
N ILE A 91 9.40 -2.76 8.20
CA ILE A 91 9.31 -3.11 6.77
C ILE A 91 7.84 -3.01 6.39
N ASP A 92 7.49 -2.12 5.46
CA ASP A 92 6.09 -1.94 5.04
C ASP A 92 5.75 -2.72 3.77
N MET A 93 6.75 -3.04 2.93
CA MET A 93 6.57 -3.86 1.75
C MET A 93 7.80 -4.74 1.46
N LEU A 94 7.55 -5.98 1.04
CA LEU A 94 8.55 -6.87 0.44
C LEU A 94 8.27 -7.07 -1.05
N SER A 95 9.30 -6.94 -1.85
CA SER A 95 9.31 -7.28 -3.27
C SER A 95 10.36 -8.37 -3.56
N GLY A 96 10.41 -8.86 -4.81
CA GLY A 96 11.42 -9.84 -5.23
C GLY A 96 10.94 -11.28 -5.22
N LEU A 97 9.62 -11.51 -5.15
CA LEU A 97 9.04 -12.83 -5.39
C LEU A 97 9.39 -13.30 -6.82
N GLN A 98 10.05 -14.46 -6.91
CA GLN A 98 10.44 -15.07 -8.19
C GLN A 98 9.27 -15.87 -8.79
N ALA A 99 8.13 -15.20 -8.96
CA ALA A 99 6.93 -15.75 -9.61
C ALA A 99 6.14 -14.63 -10.26
N SER A 100 5.39 -14.95 -11.28
CA SER A 100 4.59 -14.01 -12.08
C SER A 100 3.13 -14.43 -12.04
N PHE A 101 2.23 -13.50 -11.77
CA PHE A 101 0.81 -13.84 -11.68
C PHE A 101 0.14 -14.04 -13.06
N ALA A 102 0.70 -13.55 -14.14
CA ALA A 102 0.08 -13.60 -15.46
C ALA A 102 0.57 -14.77 -16.34
N ILE A 103 0.86 -15.94 -15.77
CA ILE A 103 1.31 -17.11 -16.52
C ILE A 103 0.24 -18.21 -16.46
N PRO A 104 -0.40 -18.54 -17.59
CA PRO A 104 -1.37 -19.63 -17.66
C PRO A 104 -0.75 -20.98 -17.29
N GLY A 105 -1.53 -21.83 -16.62
CA GLY A 105 -1.13 -23.21 -16.28
C GLY A 105 -0.10 -23.35 -15.16
N GLN A 106 0.32 -22.26 -14.50
CA GLN A 106 1.29 -22.28 -13.41
C GLN A 106 0.70 -21.93 -12.03
N THR A 107 -0.61 -22.00 -11.90
CA THR A 107 -1.33 -21.54 -10.70
C THR A 107 -0.85 -22.19 -9.42
N GLU A 108 -0.67 -23.51 -9.40
CA GLU A 108 -0.24 -24.24 -8.18
C GLU A 108 1.16 -23.82 -7.75
N GLU A 109 2.11 -23.73 -8.69
CA GLU A 109 3.48 -23.29 -8.38
C GLU A 109 3.50 -21.82 -7.95
N PHE A 110 2.71 -20.97 -8.60
CA PHE A 110 2.58 -19.57 -8.22
C PHE A 110 2.07 -19.42 -6.78
N VAL A 111 0.96 -20.10 -6.45
CA VAL A 111 0.37 -20.06 -5.10
C VAL A 111 1.35 -20.60 -4.05
N LYS A 112 2.04 -21.69 -4.33
CA LYS A 112 3.08 -22.23 -3.44
C LYS A 112 4.18 -21.21 -3.15
N ARG A 113 4.66 -20.48 -4.17
CA ARG A 113 5.67 -19.42 -4.00
C ARG A 113 5.14 -18.24 -3.22
N VAL A 114 3.90 -17.81 -3.48
CA VAL A 114 3.26 -16.74 -2.70
C VAL A 114 3.12 -17.16 -1.24
N THR A 115 2.69 -18.40 -0.95
CA THR A 115 2.60 -18.93 0.42
C THR A 115 3.93 -18.84 1.15
N ALA A 116 5.00 -19.31 0.51
CA ALA A 116 6.34 -19.23 1.10
C ALA A 116 6.77 -17.78 1.34
N HIS A 117 6.46 -16.88 0.42
CA HIS A 117 6.78 -15.46 0.54
C HIS A 117 5.97 -14.75 1.65
N CYS A 118 4.71 -15.13 1.84
CA CYS A 118 3.88 -14.68 2.97
C CYS A 118 4.48 -15.12 4.32
N HIS A 119 4.99 -16.35 4.42
CA HIS A 119 5.66 -16.79 5.64
C HIS A 119 6.93 -15.97 5.93
N VAL A 120 7.70 -15.62 4.90
CA VAL A 120 8.85 -14.72 5.05
C VAL A 120 8.40 -13.35 5.51
N ALA A 121 7.39 -12.76 4.87
CA ALA A 121 6.84 -11.46 5.23
C ALA A 121 6.36 -11.45 6.70
N LYS A 122 5.66 -12.49 7.13
CA LYS A 122 5.22 -12.65 8.51
C LYS A 122 6.40 -12.73 9.49
N GLY A 123 7.45 -13.48 9.14
CA GLY A 123 8.68 -13.57 9.95
C GLY A 123 9.47 -12.25 10.03
N LEU A 124 9.26 -11.35 9.08
CA LEU A 124 9.83 -10.01 9.03
C LEU A 124 8.86 -8.91 9.52
N GLU A 125 7.72 -9.30 10.11
CA GLU A 125 6.68 -8.36 10.58
C GLU A 125 6.20 -7.39 9.47
N CYS A 126 6.30 -7.80 8.20
CA CYS A 126 5.92 -6.99 7.04
C CYS A 126 4.47 -7.28 6.65
N PRO A 127 3.60 -6.27 6.57
CA PRO A 127 2.16 -6.47 6.32
C PRO A 127 1.81 -6.65 4.85
N GLN A 128 2.76 -6.46 3.93
CA GLN A 128 2.44 -6.32 2.51
C GLN A 128 3.54 -6.87 1.60
N ILE A 129 3.14 -7.50 0.50
CA ILE A 129 4.04 -7.98 -0.55
C ILE A 129 3.67 -7.37 -1.91
N ASN A 130 4.68 -7.04 -2.71
CA ASN A 130 4.50 -6.64 -4.11
C ASN A 130 4.77 -7.84 -5.03
N ILE A 131 3.83 -8.10 -5.94
CA ILE A 131 3.92 -9.18 -6.91
C ILE A 131 3.89 -8.60 -8.33
N LYS A 132 4.88 -8.96 -9.14
CA LYS A 132 4.99 -8.51 -10.53
C LYS A 132 4.16 -9.40 -11.48
N SER A 133 3.68 -8.80 -12.56
CA SER A 133 2.87 -9.53 -13.56
C SER A 133 3.67 -10.56 -14.34
N GLY A 134 4.96 -10.35 -14.48
CA GLY A 134 5.78 -11.08 -15.45
C GLY A 134 5.66 -10.52 -16.86
N LYS A 135 6.19 -11.27 -17.83
CA LYS A 135 6.27 -10.83 -19.23
C LYS A 135 4.97 -11.13 -19.98
N ARG A 136 4.71 -10.33 -21.00
CA ARG A 136 3.77 -10.69 -22.08
C ARG A 136 4.32 -11.90 -22.81
N LEU A 137 3.51 -12.93 -22.98
CA LEU A 137 3.92 -14.20 -23.54
C LEU A 137 3.64 -14.25 -25.05
N GLU A 138 4.66 -14.55 -25.83
CA GLU A 138 4.52 -14.75 -27.29
C GLU A 138 3.64 -15.98 -27.58
N GLY A 139 2.76 -15.87 -28.56
CA GLY A 139 1.87 -16.96 -28.97
C GLY A 139 0.74 -17.29 -28.00
N VAL A 140 0.61 -16.57 -26.92
CA VAL A 140 -0.50 -16.71 -25.95
C VAL A 140 -1.52 -15.59 -26.17
N ASP A 141 -2.80 -15.95 -26.25
CA ASP A 141 -3.89 -14.98 -26.31
C ASP A 141 -3.83 -14.04 -25.08
N PRO A 142 -3.76 -12.72 -25.27
CA PRO A 142 -3.78 -11.77 -24.16
C PRO A 142 -4.96 -11.95 -23.20
N LYS A 143 -6.13 -12.40 -23.70
CA LYS A 143 -7.29 -12.70 -22.85
C LYS A 143 -7.05 -13.92 -21.96
N ALA A 144 -6.39 -14.94 -22.47
CA ALA A 144 -6.01 -16.11 -21.67
C ALA A 144 -4.99 -15.74 -20.60
N GLN A 145 -4.03 -14.87 -20.93
CA GLN A 145 -3.06 -14.38 -19.97
C GLN A 145 -3.72 -13.50 -18.88
N LEU A 146 -4.68 -12.66 -19.25
CA LEU A 146 -5.48 -11.87 -18.29
C LEU A 146 -6.34 -12.76 -17.39
N ALA A 147 -7.01 -13.77 -17.94
CA ALA A 147 -7.79 -14.72 -17.16
C ALA A 147 -6.91 -15.45 -16.12
N ALA A 148 -5.73 -15.90 -16.54
CA ALA A 148 -4.76 -16.51 -15.63
C ALA A 148 -4.31 -15.54 -14.54
N ALA A 149 -4.08 -14.27 -14.86
CA ALA A 149 -3.72 -13.25 -13.89
C ALA A 149 -4.79 -13.08 -12.80
N VAL A 150 -6.06 -13.03 -13.20
CA VAL A 150 -7.18 -12.91 -12.26
C VAL A 150 -7.31 -14.15 -11.38
N ASP A 151 -7.25 -15.35 -11.95
CA ASP A 151 -7.39 -16.59 -11.18
C ASP A 151 -6.23 -16.83 -10.23
N ASN A 152 -5.01 -16.58 -10.67
CA ASN A 152 -3.81 -16.68 -9.84
C ASN A 152 -3.87 -15.70 -8.65
N LEU A 153 -4.26 -14.44 -8.91
CA LEU A 153 -4.35 -13.43 -7.85
C LEU A 153 -5.52 -13.69 -6.89
N LYS A 154 -6.64 -14.29 -7.32
CA LYS A 154 -7.71 -14.74 -6.40
C LYS A 154 -7.16 -15.72 -5.37
N ARG A 155 -6.52 -16.78 -5.84
CA ARG A 155 -5.95 -17.82 -4.95
C ARG A 155 -4.81 -17.28 -4.09
N ALA A 156 -3.95 -16.46 -4.66
CA ALA A 156 -2.89 -15.78 -3.90
C ALA A 156 -3.47 -14.86 -2.82
N GLY A 157 -4.53 -14.13 -3.14
CA GLY A 157 -5.24 -13.25 -2.20
C GLY A 157 -5.82 -14.03 -1.02
N ASP A 158 -6.43 -15.20 -1.27
CA ASP A 158 -6.96 -16.06 -0.22
C ASP A 158 -5.85 -16.55 0.73
N VAL A 159 -4.75 -17.07 0.19
CA VAL A 159 -3.60 -17.50 0.98
C VAL A 159 -2.94 -16.35 1.74
N ALA A 160 -2.80 -15.18 1.13
CA ALA A 160 -2.23 -14.01 1.78
C ALA A 160 -3.12 -13.53 2.94
N ALA A 161 -4.46 -13.55 2.77
CA ALA A 161 -5.40 -13.21 3.83
C ALA A 161 -5.29 -14.13 5.05
N GLU A 162 -5.15 -15.46 4.83
CA GLU A 162 -4.91 -16.45 5.90
C GLU A 162 -3.63 -16.16 6.70
N ASN A 163 -2.65 -15.53 6.07
CA ASN A 163 -1.40 -15.11 6.72
C ASN A 163 -1.42 -13.67 7.27
N GLY A 164 -2.51 -12.93 7.09
CA GLY A 164 -2.62 -11.53 7.48
C GLY A 164 -1.81 -10.57 6.59
N ILE A 165 -1.53 -10.98 5.34
CA ILE A 165 -0.69 -10.24 4.39
C ILE A 165 -1.56 -9.61 3.29
N ASN A 166 -1.24 -8.38 2.93
CA ASN A 166 -1.81 -7.72 1.76
C ASN A 166 -0.93 -7.96 0.52
N ILE A 167 -1.56 -7.98 -0.65
CA ILE A 167 -0.88 -8.02 -1.93
C ILE A 167 -1.08 -6.69 -2.64
N VAL A 168 -0.02 -6.13 -3.18
CA VAL A 168 -0.10 -5.08 -4.18
C VAL A 168 0.50 -5.58 -5.50
N ILE A 169 -0.14 -5.20 -6.61
CA ILE A 169 0.37 -5.43 -7.95
C ILE A 169 0.80 -4.11 -8.55
N GLU A 170 1.94 -4.09 -9.19
CA GLU A 170 2.53 -2.87 -9.71
C GLU A 170 2.57 -2.88 -11.24
N PRO A 171 1.87 -1.95 -11.89
CA PRO A 171 2.06 -1.65 -13.30
C PRO A 171 3.41 -0.98 -13.54
N ILE A 172 4.12 -1.43 -14.57
CA ILE A 172 5.43 -0.88 -14.94
C ILE A 172 5.38 -0.43 -16.40
N ASP A 173 5.86 0.77 -16.69
CA ASP A 173 5.85 1.31 -18.04
C ASP A 173 6.77 0.57 -19.01
N LEU A 174 6.44 0.61 -20.29
CA LEU A 174 7.16 -0.11 -21.35
C LEU A 174 8.55 0.47 -21.67
N LEU A 175 8.85 1.69 -21.24
CA LEU A 175 10.18 2.26 -21.41
C LEU A 175 11.17 1.66 -20.41
N GLU A 176 10.70 1.28 -19.23
CA GLU A 176 11.52 0.58 -18.24
C GLU A 176 11.51 -0.92 -18.46
N SER A 177 10.36 -1.51 -18.76
CA SER A 177 10.22 -2.95 -18.97
C SER A 177 9.45 -3.27 -20.25
N PRO A 178 10.12 -3.33 -21.41
CA PRO A 178 9.47 -3.43 -22.73
C PRO A 178 8.59 -4.66 -22.94
N THR A 179 8.77 -5.68 -22.14
CA THR A 179 8.02 -6.96 -22.26
C THR A 179 7.05 -7.21 -21.12
N ILE A 180 6.90 -6.29 -20.18
CA ILE A 180 6.02 -6.49 -19.02
C ILE A 180 4.57 -6.68 -19.46
N PHE A 181 3.80 -7.51 -18.73
CA PHE A 181 2.40 -7.75 -19.06
C PHE A 181 1.50 -6.61 -18.57
N LEU A 182 1.62 -6.21 -17.31
CA LEU A 182 0.81 -5.15 -16.71
C LEU A 182 1.51 -3.80 -16.88
N THR A 183 0.91 -2.89 -17.67
CA THR A 183 1.59 -1.67 -18.16
C THR A 183 1.00 -0.36 -17.64
N SER A 184 -0.23 -0.38 -17.10
CA SER A 184 -0.89 0.84 -16.60
C SER A 184 -1.72 0.56 -15.36
N VAL A 185 -1.93 1.59 -14.54
CA VAL A 185 -2.79 1.48 -13.34
C VAL A 185 -4.25 1.19 -13.73
N GLN A 186 -4.70 1.63 -14.91
CA GLN A 186 -6.05 1.33 -15.40
C GLN A 186 -6.25 -0.19 -15.57
N GLU A 187 -5.32 -0.87 -16.23
CA GLU A 187 -5.32 -2.34 -16.34
C GLU A 187 -5.23 -2.99 -14.95
N GLY A 188 -4.38 -2.46 -14.07
CA GLY A 188 -4.26 -2.92 -12.69
C GLY A 188 -5.59 -2.85 -11.93
N PHE A 189 -6.32 -1.74 -12.05
CA PHE A 189 -7.63 -1.59 -11.42
C PHE A 189 -8.67 -2.56 -11.98
N GLU A 190 -8.66 -2.83 -13.28
CA GLU A 190 -9.54 -3.83 -13.90
C GLU A 190 -9.26 -5.23 -13.35
N ILE A 191 -7.99 -5.59 -13.23
CA ILE A 191 -7.57 -6.88 -12.65
C ILE A 191 -8.02 -6.99 -11.19
N VAL A 192 -7.71 -6.02 -10.32
CA VAL A 192 -8.04 -6.15 -8.89
C VAL A 192 -9.55 -6.14 -8.64
N ARG A 193 -10.35 -5.43 -9.45
CA ARG A 193 -11.81 -5.53 -9.42
C ARG A 193 -12.29 -6.93 -9.78
N ALA A 194 -11.75 -7.52 -10.84
CA ALA A 194 -12.09 -8.89 -11.25
C ALA A 194 -11.64 -9.93 -10.21
N VAL A 195 -10.51 -9.71 -9.54
CA VAL A 195 -10.01 -10.51 -8.42
C VAL A 195 -10.97 -10.46 -7.24
N ASN A 196 -11.51 -9.28 -6.93
CA ASN A 196 -12.49 -9.06 -5.87
C ASN A 196 -12.04 -9.66 -4.51
N ARG A 197 -10.82 -9.32 -4.09
CA ARG A 197 -10.27 -9.63 -2.75
C ARG A 197 -9.86 -8.34 -2.07
N PRO A 198 -10.30 -8.06 -0.83
CA PRO A 198 -10.05 -6.77 -0.16
C PRO A 198 -8.56 -6.50 0.12
N ASN A 199 -7.78 -7.57 0.23
CA ASN A 199 -6.34 -7.55 0.48
C ASN A 199 -5.48 -7.58 -0.79
N VAL A 200 -6.09 -7.51 -1.99
CA VAL A 200 -5.37 -7.42 -3.28
C VAL A 200 -5.68 -6.07 -3.90
N LYS A 201 -4.67 -5.23 -4.05
CA LYS A 201 -4.80 -3.84 -4.49
C LYS A 201 -3.70 -3.47 -5.48
N VAL A 202 -3.76 -2.27 -6.02
CA VAL A 202 -2.75 -1.71 -6.92
C VAL A 202 -1.73 -0.92 -6.10
N LEU A 203 -0.46 -1.11 -6.38
CA LEU A 203 0.60 -0.15 -6.09
C LEU A 203 0.55 0.90 -7.20
N TYR A 204 0.19 2.12 -6.84
CA TYR A 204 0.13 3.23 -7.79
C TYR A 204 1.49 3.95 -7.81
N ASP A 205 2.36 3.58 -8.72
CA ASP A 205 3.60 4.31 -8.96
C ASP A 205 3.34 5.45 -9.95
N PHE A 206 3.46 6.69 -9.45
CA PHE A 206 3.23 7.89 -10.25
C PHE A 206 4.28 8.08 -11.35
N TYR A 207 5.50 7.62 -11.15
CA TYR A 207 6.55 7.66 -12.16
C TYR A 207 6.21 6.76 -13.36
N HIS A 208 5.85 5.52 -13.10
CA HIS A 208 5.46 4.58 -14.17
C HIS A 208 4.21 5.05 -14.89
N GLU A 209 3.19 5.50 -14.16
CA GLU A 209 1.94 5.91 -14.77
C GLU A 209 2.07 7.22 -15.55
N GLN A 210 2.93 8.16 -15.13
CA GLN A 210 3.25 9.35 -15.94
C GLN A 210 3.81 8.95 -17.30
N ARG A 211 4.76 8.01 -17.33
CA ARG A 211 5.40 7.51 -18.55
C ARG A 211 4.49 6.60 -19.39
N ALA A 212 3.51 5.95 -18.78
CA ALA A 212 2.55 5.09 -19.47
C ALA A 212 1.43 5.87 -20.15
N GLY A 213 0.95 6.96 -19.55
CA GLY A 213 -0.18 7.68 -20.11
C GLY A 213 -0.68 8.91 -19.35
N GLY A 214 -0.06 9.24 -18.22
CA GLY A 214 -0.43 10.42 -17.44
C GLY A 214 -1.85 10.38 -16.86
N ASN A 215 -2.49 11.55 -16.74
CA ASN A 215 -3.82 11.72 -16.13
C ASN A 215 -3.87 11.16 -14.69
N LEU A 216 -2.83 11.44 -13.91
CA LEU A 216 -2.51 10.79 -12.64
C LEU A 216 -3.60 10.98 -11.58
N ILE A 217 -4.09 12.22 -11.42
CA ILE A 217 -5.02 12.56 -10.33
C ILE A 217 -6.42 11.99 -10.59
N GLU A 218 -6.95 12.12 -11.80
CA GLU A 218 -8.27 11.59 -12.12
C GLU A 218 -8.34 10.06 -11.98
N LYS A 219 -7.29 9.35 -12.44
CA LYS A 219 -7.18 7.90 -12.27
C LYS A 219 -7.12 7.50 -10.79
N LEU A 220 -6.36 8.25 -9.98
CA LEU A 220 -6.29 8.06 -8.53
C LEU A 220 -7.66 8.25 -7.88
N GLU A 221 -8.32 9.38 -8.12
CA GLU A 221 -9.59 9.73 -7.47
C GLU A 221 -10.71 8.75 -7.82
N LYS A 222 -10.81 8.34 -9.10
CA LYS A 222 -11.82 7.35 -9.55
C LYS A 222 -11.64 5.94 -8.98
N ASN A 223 -10.42 5.60 -8.55
CA ASN A 223 -10.07 4.23 -8.20
C ASN A 223 -9.45 4.10 -6.80
N PHE A 224 -9.60 5.12 -5.97
CA PHE A 224 -8.90 5.24 -4.70
C PHE A 224 -9.07 4.03 -3.76
N GLU A 225 -10.24 3.44 -3.73
CA GLU A 225 -10.52 2.25 -2.91
C GLU A 225 -9.61 1.05 -3.24
N TRP A 226 -9.13 0.98 -4.50
CA TRP A 226 -8.28 -0.10 -5.01
C TRP A 226 -6.79 0.19 -4.91
N VAL A 227 -6.39 1.37 -4.43
CA VAL A 227 -4.98 1.73 -4.22
C VAL A 227 -4.51 1.15 -2.88
N GLY A 228 -3.46 0.35 -2.88
CA GLY A 228 -2.85 -0.27 -1.69
C GLY A 228 -1.65 0.50 -1.17
N LEU A 229 -0.82 0.98 -2.07
CA LEU A 229 0.40 1.73 -1.81
C LEU A 229 0.57 2.77 -2.93
N VAL A 230 1.27 3.86 -2.66
CA VAL A 230 1.69 4.81 -3.69
C VAL A 230 3.20 4.94 -3.70
N HIS A 231 3.80 4.99 -4.90
CA HIS A 231 5.22 5.27 -5.09
C HIS A 231 5.43 6.63 -5.74
N ILE A 232 6.51 7.28 -5.33
CA ILE A 232 6.85 8.66 -5.67
C ILE A 232 8.25 8.71 -6.27
N ALA A 233 8.34 9.16 -7.51
CA ALA A 233 9.57 9.58 -8.18
C ALA A 233 9.23 10.53 -9.33
N ASP A 234 10.09 11.49 -9.66
CA ASP A 234 9.81 12.45 -10.73
C ASP A 234 10.33 11.97 -12.10
N VAL A 235 9.70 12.45 -13.15
CA VAL A 235 10.04 12.19 -14.55
C VAL A 235 10.61 13.49 -15.17
N PRO A 236 11.72 13.43 -15.91
CA PRO A 236 12.56 12.28 -16.20
C PRO A 236 13.56 11.96 -15.06
N GLY A 237 14.23 10.81 -15.15
CA GLY A 237 15.40 10.47 -14.34
C GLY A 237 15.12 9.73 -13.04
N ARG A 238 13.86 9.61 -12.61
CA ARG A 238 13.46 8.92 -11.38
C ARG A 238 14.11 9.52 -10.14
N HIS A 239 14.11 10.86 -10.06
CA HIS A 239 14.68 11.62 -8.95
C HIS A 239 13.59 12.12 -7.99
N GLU A 240 13.98 12.92 -6.98
CA GLU A 240 13.07 13.48 -5.99
C GLU A 240 12.01 14.41 -6.60
N PRO A 241 10.81 14.52 -5.99
CA PRO A 241 9.76 15.47 -6.39
C PRO A 241 10.27 16.90 -6.61
N GLY A 242 9.85 17.51 -7.72
CA GLY A 242 10.23 18.86 -8.11
C GLY A 242 11.51 18.96 -8.95
N THR A 243 12.06 17.83 -9.37
CA THR A 243 13.20 17.78 -10.32
C THR A 243 12.77 17.55 -11.76
N GLY A 244 11.50 17.21 -11.99
CA GLY A 244 10.95 16.90 -13.30
C GLY A 244 9.61 17.55 -13.59
N GLU A 245 8.73 16.83 -14.30
CA GLU A 245 7.49 17.37 -14.88
C GLU A 245 6.23 17.06 -14.08
N ILE A 246 6.32 16.21 -13.01
CA ILE A 246 5.15 15.81 -12.23
C ILE A 246 4.83 16.89 -11.17
N ASP A 247 3.62 17.44 -11.19
CA ASP A 247 3.15 18.32 -10.11
C ASP A 247 2.77 17.53 -8.86
N TYR A 248 3.77 17.15 -8.09
CA TYR A 248 3.58 16.40 -6.84
C TYR A 248 2.79 17.16 -5.78
N ARG A 249 2.84 18.49 -5.78
CA ARG A 249 2.03 19.26 -4.83
C ARG A 249 0.54 19.03 -5.05
N ASN A 250 0.08 19.00 -6.30
CA ASN A 250 -1.32 18.71 -6.61
C ASN A 250 -1.68 17.23 -6.35
N ILE A 251 -0.77 16.29 -6.59
CA ILE A 251 -0.95 14.88 -6.23
C ILE A 251 -1.11 14.72 -4.71
N TYR A 252 -0.25 15.31 -3.91
CA TYR A 252 -0.35 15.26 -2.45
C TYR A 252 -1.64 15.92 -1.92
N ARG A 253 -2.08 17.03 -2.53
CA ARG A 253 -3.39 17.62 -2.20
C ARG A 253 -4.54 16.66 -2.51
N ALA A 254 -4.50 15.95 -3.63
CA ALA A 254 -5.48 14.92 -3.96
C ALA A 254 -5.48 13.78 -2.95
N LEU A 255 -4.31 13.25 -2.59
CA LEU A 255 -4.17 12.26 -1.52
C LEU A 255 -4.71 12.79 -0.18
N GLY A 256 -4.53 14.08 0.10
CA GLY A 256 -5.08 14.76 1.28
C GLY A 256 -6.61 14.78 1.28
N ARG A 257 -7.25 15.21 0.18
CA ARG A 257 -8.73 15.20 0.02
C ARG A 257 -9.32 13.80 0.16
N LEU A 258 -8.62 12.81 -0.36
CA LEU A 258 -9.03 11.40 -0.29
C LEU A 258 -8.76 10.76 1.08
N HIS A 259 -8.24 11.50 2.06
CA HIS A 259 -7.88 11.01 3.38
C HIS A 259 -6.95 9.78 3.34
N TYR A 260 -6.00 9.76 2.38
CA TYR A 260 -5.01 8.68 2.29
C TYR A 260 -4.24 8.54 3.59
N ASN A 261 -4.19 7.33 4.14
CA ASN A 261 -3.67 7.02 5.47
C ASN A 261 -2.70 5.82 5.50
N ARG A 262 -2.30 5.35 4.31
CA ARG A 262 -1.33 4.25 4.15
C ARG A 262 0.08 4.80 4.00
N PHE A 263 1.03 3.95 3.64
CA PHE A 263 2.39 4.38 3.34
C PHE A 263 2.47 5.12 2.00
N ILE A 264 3.37 6.09 1.95
CA ILE A 264 3.83 6.78 0.75
C ILE A 264 5.29 6.38 0.59
N GLY A 265 5.58 5.52 -0.38
CA GLY A 265 6.91 5.01 -0.67
C GLY A 265 7.69 5.95 -1.58
N MET A 266 8.87 6.36 -1.15
CA MET A 266 9.80 7.12 -1.99
C MET A 266 10.70 6.13 -2.72
N GLU A 267 10.52 6.04 -4.05
CA GLU A 267 11.30 5.14 -4.91
C GLU A 267 12.06 5.94 -5.96
N TYR A 268 12.88 6.88 -5.52
CA TYR A 268 13.67 7.74 -6.38
C TYR A 268 15.15 7.73 -6.01
N PHE A 269 16.00 8.08 -6.96
CA PHE A 269 17.44 8.23 -6.78
C PHE A 269 17.76 9.67 -6.36
N PRO A 270 18.14 9.94 -5.10
CA PRO A 270 18.46 11.28 -4.65
C PRO A 270 19.60 11.91 -5.48
N THR A 271 19.42 13.17 -5.91
CA THR A 271 20.45 13.93 -6.66
C THR A 271 21.47 14.61 -5.75
N ALA A 272 21.16 14.69 -4.44
CA ALA A 272 21.99 15.32 -3.41
C ALA A 272 22.06 14.42 -2.19
N ASP A 273 22.38 14.99 -1.01
CA ASP A 273 22.40 14.25 0.25
C ASP A 273 21.08 13.51 0.50
N PRO A 274 21.10 12.18 0.67
CA PRO A 274 19.87 11.40 0.77
C PRO A 274 18.99 11.79 1.97
N VAL A 275 19.58 12.15 3.12
CA VAL A 275 18.80 12.57 4.30
C VAL A 275 18.07 13.87 4.03
N ALA A 276 18.75 14.83 3.44
CA ALA A 276 18.17 16.14 3.12
C ALA A 276 17.06 16.00 2.06
N SER A 277 17.30 15.20 1.01
CA SER A 277 16.34 14.93 -0.07
C SER A 277 15.08 14.25 0.47
N LEU A 278 15.20 13.14 1.18
CA LEU A 278 14.06 12.43 1.78
C LEU A 278 13.28 13.31 2.76
N ARG A 279 14.00 14.04 3.65
CA ARG A 279 13.36 14.95 4.62
C ARG A 279 12.55 16.04 3.94
N LYS A 280 13.10 16.67 2.89
CA LYS A 280 12.40 17.69 2.09
C LYS A 280 11.14 17.10 1.46
N SER A 281 11.24 15.98 0.75
CA SER A 281 10.11 15.33 0.08
C SER A 281 8.99 14.98 1.07
N ARG A 282 9.33 14.47 2.26
CA ARG A 282 8.36 14.17 3.31
C ARG A 282 7.65 15.43 3.82
N ILE A 283 8.40 16.50 4.10
CA ILE A 283 7.81 17.76 4.60
C ILE A 283 6.86 18.37 3.58
N GLU A 284 7.25 18.43 2.31
CA GLU A 284 6.41 18.94 1.22
C GLU A 284 5.13 18.12 1.06
N ALA A 285 5.24 16.79 1.11
CA ALA A 285 4.09 15.90 1.08
C ALA A 285 3.14 16.15 2.26
N GLN A 286 3.66 16.25 3.49
CA GLN A 286 2.87 16.53 4.69
C GLN A 286 2.11 17.86 4.59
N GLN A 287 2.79 18.92 4.13
CA GLN A 287 2.20 20.25 3.98
C GLN A 287 1.07 20.25 2.92
N ALA A 288 1.34 19.71 1.73
CA ALA A 288 0.37 19.69 0.65
C ALA A 288 -0.83 18.77 0.97
N MET A 289 -0.62 17.64 1.63
CA MET A 289 -1.73 16.80 2.09
C MET A 289 -2.57 17.49 3.16
N ALA A 290 -1.97 18.27 4.07
CA ALA A 290 -2.72 19.05 5.04
C ALA A 290 -3.55 20.16 4.36
N GLU A 291 -3.03 20.79 3.30
CA GLU A 291 -3.80 21.72 2.46
C GLU A 291 -5.01 21.00 1.82
N GLY A 292 -4.79 19.83 1.23
CA GLY A 292 -5.85 19.04 0.60
C GLY A 292 -6.97 18.64 1.56
N ARG A 293 -6.62 18.20 2.78
CA ARG A 293 -7.61 17.82 3.83
C ARG A 293 -8.49 18.98 4.28
N ARG A 294 -8.00 20.23 4.21
CA ARG A 294 -8.79 21.42 4.56
C ARG A 294 -9.71 21.89 3.45
N ALA A 295 -9.46 21.46 2.20
CA ALA A 295 -10.20 21.88 1.02
C ALA A 295 -11.30 20.87 0.60
N GLY A 296 -11.33 19.68 1.16
CA GLY A 296 -12.36 18.64 0.99
C GLY A 296 -13.17 18.48 2.26
#